data_06325f545e3218bc0bb1e52a507feaf1
#
_entry.id   06325f545e3218bc0bb1e52a507feaf1
#
_cell.length_a   1.000
_cell.length_b   1.000
_cell.length_c   1.000
_cell.angle_alpha   90.00
_cell.angle_beta   90.00
_cell.angle_gamma   90.00
#
_symmetry.space_group_name_H-M   'P 1'
#
loop_
_entity.id
_entity.type
_entity.pdbx_description
1 polymer ?
#
loop_
_entity_poly.entity_id
_entity_poly.type
_entity_poly.pdbx_seq_one_letter_code
_entity_poly.pdbx_strand_id
1 'polypeptide(L)'
;FRHIYILGQTGTGKSTIMLTQAIDDMENGRGFTFIDPHGEAVEFLLKHYPKERIDDLIYFDLGNTSYPIGLNPLEVNPEDNDEKDVVTNDLVEMFIQMYGHEIFGPRIQDYFRNACLLLMDQPEGGTIVDIMRLFTDEAFAEAKIRNLKDPVVASWWNRTYKGMGDREKAEIIPFIQAKFGPFTTGVYVRNIIGQPKSAFKMYDAMQQKKIILMNLAKGISGEETSKLIGKIIAMQVKLSALKRAKIEEKDRVPHYLYVDEFQNYVSQSFESILSEARKYRLGLVVAHQYTDQLKQEGL
;
A
#
# COMPACT_ATOMS: atom_id res chain seq x y z
N PHE A 1 -20.73 -11.29 9.97
CA PHE A 1 -19.52 -10.71 9.37
C PHE A 1 -18.40 -11.75 9.43
N ARG A 2 -17.94 -12.27 8.28
CA ARG A 2 -16.97 -13.38 8.19
C ARG A 2 -16.00 -13.14 7.04
N HIS A 3 -14.81 -13.74 7.11
CA HIS A 3 -13.93 -13.86 5.95
C HIS A 3 -14.42 -14.97 5.04
N ILE A 4 -14.22 -14.80 3.73
CA ILE A 4 -14.55 -15.77 2.70
C ILE A 4 -13.25 -16.06 1.94
N TYR A 5 -12.92 -17.33 1.87
CA TYR A 5 -11.77 -17.82 1.15
C TYR A 5 -12.24 -18.73 0.00
N ILE A 6 -11.88 -18.37 -1.22
CA ILE A 6 -12.33 -19.04 -2.44
C ILE A 6 -11.11 -19.68 -3.10
N LEU A 7 -11.11 -21.00 -3.11
CA LEU A 7 -10.07 -21.80 -3.76
C LEU A 7 -10.67 -22.51 -4.98
N GLY A 8 -10.02 -22.42 -6.12
CA GLY A 8 -10.46 -23.13 -7.32
C GLY A 8 -9.62 -22.79 -8.55
N GLN A 9 -9.56 -23.70 -9.49
CA GLN A 9 -8.85 -23.52 -10.75
C GLN A 9 -9.46 -22.39 -11.60
N THR A 10 -8.74 -21.95 -12.62
CA THR A 10 -9.25 -20.98 -13.61
C THR A 10 -10.54 -21.53 -14.26
N GLY A 11 -11.53 -20.68 -14.43
CA GLY A 11 -12.82 -21.05 -15.05
C GLY A 11 -13.83 -21.72 -14.12
N THR A 12 -13.53 -21.93 -12.82
CA THR A 12 -14.45 -22.60 -11.87
C THR A 12 -15.49 -21.65 -11.23
N GLY A 13 -15.54 -20.38 -11.65
CA GLY A 13 -16.52 -19.40 -11.17
C GLY A 13 -16.10 -18.58 -9.94
N LYS A 14 -14.82 -18.59 -9.55
CA LYS A 14 -14.31 -17.78 -8.41
C LYS A 14 -14.68 -16.30 -8.54
N SER A 15 -14.31 -15.70 -9.65
CA SER A 15 -14.58 -14.27 -9.91
C SER A 15 -16.09 -14.00 -9.99
N THR A 16 -16.91 -14.95 -10.50
CA THR A 16 -18.37 -14.83 -10.52
C THR A 16 -18.95 -14.72 -9.11
N ILE A 17 -18.49 -15.56 -8.17
CA ILE A 17 -18.93 -15.50 -6.77
C ILE A 17 -18.55 -14.15 -6.15
N MET A 18 -17.31 -13.70 -6.35
CA MET A 18 -16.83 -12.39 -5.84
C MET A 18 -17.66 -11.24 -6.41
N LEU A 19 -17.92 -11.24 -7.71
CA LEU A 19 -18.73 -10.22 -8.38
C LEU A 19 -20.17 -10.19 -7.88
N THR A 20 -20.81 -11.36 -7.71
CA THR A 20 -22.17 -11.46 -7.17
C THR A 20 -22.25 -10.87 -5.77
N GLN A 21 -21.27 -11.16 -4.91
CA GLN A 21 -21.21 -10.60 -3.56
C GLN A 21 -20.92 -9.08 -3.56
N ALA A 22 -20.04 -8.61 -4.44
CA ALA A 22 -19.74 -7.19 -4.55
C ALA A 22 -20.96 -6.39 -5.03
N ILE A 23 -21.76 -6.94 -5.96
CA ILE A 23 -23.03 -6.33 -6.40
C ILE A 23 -24.04 -6.30 -5.23
N ASP A 24 -24.20 -7.39 -4.50
CA ASP A 24 -25.06 -7.42 -3.30
C ASP A 24 -24.62 -6.36 -2.27
N ASP A 25 -23.32 -6.19 -2.05
CA ASP A 25 -22.79 -5.14 -1.18
C ASP A 25 -23.10 -3.72 -1.72
N MET A 26 -23.00 -3.50 -3.04
CA MET A 26 -23.39 -2.22 -3.66
C MET A 26 -24.85 -1.90 -3.43
N GLU A 27 -25.76 -2.85 -3.72
CA GLU A 27 -27.21 -2.69 -3.63
C GLU A 27 -27.67 -2.49 -2.18
N ASN A 28 -26.99 -3.14 -1.22
CA ASN A 28 -27.29 -3.03 0.20
C ASN A 28 -26.57 -1.87 0.91
N GLY A 29 -25.97 -0.93 0.19
CA GLY A 29 -25.35 0.27 0.76
C GLY A 29 -24.10 0.00 1.59
N ARG A 30 -23.39 -1.10 1.34
CA ARG A 30 -22.14 -1.45 2.00
C ARG A 30 -20.95 -0.84 1.26
N GLY A 31 -19.87 -0.55 1.98
CA GLY A 31 -18.60 -0.10 1.42
C GLY A 31 -17.63 -1.25 1.28
N PHE A 32 -16.83 -1.22 0.22
CA PHE A 32 -15.78 -2.20 0.00
C PHE A 32 -14.64 -1.67 -0.89
N THR A 33 -13.51 -2.35 -0.84
CA THR A 33 -12.39 -2.18 -1.77
C THR A 33 -12.27 -3.45 -2.60
N PHE A 34 -12.20 -3.34 -3.92
CA PHE A 34 -12.01 -4.45 -4.84
C PHE A 34 -10.69 -4.27 -5.59
N ILE A 35 -9.76 -5.22 -5.41
CA ILE A 35 -8.45 -5.23 -6.08
C ILE A 35 -8.49 -6.25 -7.21
N ASP A 36 -8.36 -5.78 -8.46
CA ASP A 36 -8.41 -6.61 -9.67
C ASP A 36 -7.11 -6.49 -10.49
N PRO A 37 -6.28 -7.54 -10.53
CA PRO A 37 -5.05 -7.56 -11.33
C PRO A 37 -5.27 -7.67 -12.84
N HIS A 38 -6.48 -7.93 -13.30
CA HIS A 38 -6.83 -8.14 -14.70
C HIS A 38 -7.66 -7.01 -15.29
N GLY A 39 -8.45 -6.29 -14.46
CA GLY A 39 -9.31 -5.17 -14.86
C GLY A 39 -10.72 -5.59 -15.26
N GLU A 40 -10.94 -6.85 -15.69
CA GLU A 40 -12.22 -7.33 -16.20
C GLU A 40 -13.33 -7.31 -15.14
N ALA A 41 -13.01 -7.67 -13.90
CA ALA A 41 -13.96 -7.67 -12.79
C ALA A 41 -14.37 -6.24 -12.43
N VAL A 42 -13.45 -5.31 -12.39
CA VAL A 42 -13.74 -3.89 -12.14
C VAL A 42 -14.58 -3.28 -13.26
N GLU A 43 -14.27 -3.57 -14.53
CA GLU A 43 -15.10 -3.12 -15.66
C GLU A 43 -16.53 -3.67 -15.58
N PHE A 44 -16.68 -4.93 -15.18
CA PHE A 44 -17.99 -5.53 -14.97
C PHE A 44 -18.76 -4.82 -13.84
N LEU A 45 -18.11 -4.55 -12.69
CA LEU A 45 -18.72 -3.84 -11.58
C LEU A 45 -19.13 -2.40 -11.94
N LEU A 46 -18.32 -1.70 -12.74
CA LEU A 46 -18.66 -0.36 -13.23
C LEU A 46 -19.92 -0.35 -14.12
N LYS A 47 -20.11 -1.38 -14.96
CA LYS A 47 -21.33 -1.50 -15.79
C LYS A 47 -22.60 -1.76 -14.96
N HIS A 48 -22.46 -2.34 -13.77
CA HIS A 48 -23.56 -2.65 -12.87
C HIS A 48 -23.64 -1.68 -11.68
N TYR A 49 -22.87 -0.59 -11.72
CA TYR A 49 -22.79 0.34 -10.60
C TYR A 49 -24.11 1.11 -10.43
N PRO A 50 -24.69 1.16 -9.21
CA PRO A 50 -25.92 1.90 -8.93
C PRO A 50 -25.71 3.41 -9.14
N LYS A 51 -26.54 4.05 -9.96
CA LYS A 51 -26.42 5.49 -10.24
C LYS A 51 -26.57 6.35 -8.99
N GLU A 52 -27.38 5.89 -8.06
CA GLU A 52 -27.66 6.56 -6.78
C GLU A 52 -26.44 6.62 -5.86
N ARG A 53 -25.44 5.80 -6.13
CA ARG A 53 -24.20 5.71 -5.35
C ARG A 53 -22.97 6.27 -6.08
N ILE A 54 -23.17 7.02 -7.16
CA ILE A 54 -22.04 7.53 -7.96
C ILE A 54 -21.06 8.37 -7.13
N ASP A 55 -21.55 9.11 -6.14
CA ASP A 55 -20.74 9.92 -5.24
C ASP A 55 -19.93 9.06 -4.24
N ASP A 56 -20.25 7.77 -4.11
CA ASP A 56 -19.52 6.83 -3.28
C ASP A 56 -18.38 6.13 -4.03
N LEU A 57 -18.31 6.29 -5.34
CA LEU A 57 -17.31 5.61 -6.17
C LEU A 57 -15.95 6.29 -6.09
N ILE A 58 -14.94 5.50 -5.76
CA ILE A 58 -13.53 5.82 -5.99
C ILE A 58 -13.02 4.82 -7.04
N TYR A 59 -12.86 5.27 -8.27
CA TYR A 59 -12.34 4.44 -9.35
C TYR A 59 -10.86 4.74 -9.56
N PHE A 60 -10.02 3.77 -9.25
CA PHE A 60 -8.58 3.82 -9.49
C PHE A 60 -8.24 2.98 -10.71
N ASP A 61 -7.64 3.61 -11.71
CA ASP A 61 -7.15 2.95 -12.92
C ASP A 61 -5.65 3.18 -13.06
N LEU A 62 -4.88 2.10 -12.88
CA LEU A 62 -3.42 2.13 -12.98
C LEU A 62 -2.94 2.55 -14.38
N GLY A 63 -3.74 2.29 -15.42
CA GLY A 63 -3.45 2.64 -16.79
C GLY A 63 -3.72 4.12 -17.15
N ASN A 64 -4.41 4.86 -16.29
CA ASN A 64 -4.77 6.25 -16.54
C ASN A 64 -3.62 7.20 -16.20
N THR A 65 -2.80 7.53 -17.19
CA THR A 65 -1.68 8.47 -17.01
C THR A 65 -2.08 9.93 -17.09
N SER A 66 -3.25 10.23 -17.65
CA SER A 66 -3.74 11.60 -17.78
C SER A 66 -4.25 12.17 -16.46
N TYR A 67 -4.84 11.33 -15.63
CA TYR A 67 -5.39 11.68 -14.31
C TYR A 67 -4.97 10.67 -13.26
N PRO A 68 -3.68 10.61 -12.90
CA PRO A 68 -3.19 9.64 -11.93
C PRO A 68 -3.71 9.97 -10.53
N ILE A 69 -4.27 8.98 -9.87
CA ILE A 69 -4.76 9.10 -8.49
C ILE A 69 -3.59 8.92 -7.53
N GLY A 70 -3.30 9.94 -6.72
CA GLY A 70 -2.24 9.90 -5.73
C GLY A 70 -2.52 8.90 -4.61
N LEU A 71 -1.52 8.06 -4.30
CA LEU A 71 -1.51 7.14 -3.17
C LEU A 71 -0.14 7.22 -2.50
N ASN A 72 -0.01 8.04 -1.47
CA ASN A 72 1.24 8.17 -0.73
C ASN A 72 1.24 7.28 0.51
N PRO A 73 2.02 6.19 0.54
CA PRO A 73 2.10 5.35 1.73
C PRO A 73 2.81 6.01 2.91
N LEU A 74 3.58 7.09 2.70
CA LEU A 74 4.23 7.88 3.75
C LEU A 74 3.33 9.01 4.28
N GLU A 75 2.11 9.15 3.81
CA GLU A 75 1.19 10.17 4.29
C GLU A 75 0.55 9.75 5.62
N VAL A 76 1.18 10.15 6.72
CA VAL A 76 0.78 9.90 8.10
C VAL A 76 0.55 11.22 8.85
N ASN A 77 0.05 11.14 10.09
CA ASN A 77 0.10 12.27 10.99
C ASN A 77 1.55 12.45 11.50
N PRO A 78 2.24 13.58 11.20
CA PRO A 78 3.63 13.78 11.64
C PRO A 78 3.82 13.79 13.17
N GLU A 79 2.77 13.98 13.95
CA GLU A 79 2.80 13.97 15.42
C GLU A 79 2.47 12.58 16.02
N ASP A 80 2.05 11.60 15.21
CA ASP A 80 1.73 10.24 15.66
C ASP A 80 2.93 9.30 15.38
N ASN A 81 3.82 9.18 16.36
CA ASN A 81 5.01 8.33 16.24
C ASN A 81 4.65 6.84 16.12
N ASP A 82 3.57 6.39 16.78
CA ASP A 82 3.11 5.01 16.67
C ASP A 82 2.67 4.70 15.23
N GLU A 83 1.96 5.64 14.59
CA GLU A 83 1.57 5.51 13.18
C GLU A 83 2.80 5.44 12.26
N LYS A 84 3.79 6.33 12.46
CA LYS A 84 5.05 6.32 11.68
C LYS A 84 5.78 4.99 11.79
N ASP A 85 5.90 4.47 13.01
CA ASP A 85 6.58 3.19 13.24
C ASP A 85 5.85 2.02 12.58
N VAL A 86 4.54 1.94 12.72
CA VAL A 86 3.73 0.87 12.10
C VAL A 86 3.83 0.93 10.58
N VAL A 87 3.67 2.11 9.98
CA VAL A 87 3.79 2.30 8.53
C VAL A 87 5.19 1.92 8.04
N THR A 88 6.23 2.37 8.75
CA THR A 88 7.62 2.06 8.38
C THR A 88 7.90 0.56 8.44
N ASN A 89 7.42 -0.13 9.49
CA ASN A 89 7.57 -1.58 9.62
C ASN A 89 6.87 -2.33 8.49
N ASP A 90 5.62 -1.94 8.16
CA ASP A 90 4.86 -2.56 7.08
C ASP A 90 5.51 -2.33 5.71
N LEU A 91 6.08 -1.16 5.47
CA LEU A 91 6.81 -0.88 4.24
C LEU A 91 8.11 -1.69 4.15
N VAL A 92 8.87 -1.78 5.22
CA VAL A 92 10.08 -2.62 5.28
C VAL A 92 9.72 -4.07 4.95
N GLU A 93 8.67 -4.61 5.57
CA GLU A 93 8.21 -5.97 5.31
C GLU A 93 7.75 -6.18 3.86
N MET A 94 7.02 -5.21 3.31
CA MET A 94 6.60 -5.23 1.91
C MET A 94 7.80 -5.30 0.95
N PHE A 95 8.86 -4.51 1.20
CA PHE A 95 10.06 -4.53 0.37
C PHE A 95 10.89 -5.80 0.57
N ILE A 96 10.93 -6.36 1.78
CA ILE A 96 11.53 -7.69 2.02
C ILE A 96 10.83 -8.76 1.18
N GLN A 97 9.52 -8.75 1.12
CA GLN A 97 8.77 -9.72 0.32
C GLN A 97 8.95 -9.54 -1.19
N MET A 98 9.12 -8.28 -1.64
CA MET A 98 9.36 -8.01 -3.06
C MET A 98 10.75 -8.44 -3.53
N TYR A 99 11.76 -8.33 -2.66
CA TYR A 99 13.16 -8.53 -3.03
C TYR A 99 13.85 -9.70 -2.34
N GLY A 100 13.26 -10.24 -1.29
CA GLY A 100 13.87 -11.25 -0.42
C GLY A 100 14.83 -10.67 0.63
N HIS A 101 14.98 -11.39 1.74
CA HIS A 101 15.86 -10.98 2.87
C HIS A 101 17.34 -10.84 2.48
N GLU A 102 17.81 -11.61 1.50
CA GLU A 102 19.21 -11.55 1.04
C GLU A 102 19.49 -10.24 0.31
N ILE A 103 18.50 -9.71 -0.41
CA ILE A 103 18.64 -8.50 -1.23
C ILE A 103 18.26 -7.25 -0.42
N PHE A 104 17.15 -7.31 0.33
CA PHE A 104 16.69 -6.25 1.22
C PHE A 104 17.11 -6.55 2.66
N GLY A 105 18.46 -6.69 2.83
CA GLY A 105 19.08 -7.07 4.10
C GLY A 105 19.07 -5.96 5.16
N PRO A 106 19.54 -6.26 6.41
CA PRO A 106 19.43 -5.36 7.55
C PRO A 106 20.00 -3.96 7.31
N ARG A 107 21.09 -3.84 6.55
CA ARG A 107 21.73 -2.56 6.23
C ARG A 107 20.81 -1.69 5.37
N ILE A 108 20.22 -2.24 4.31
CA ILE A 108 19.28 -1.48 3.45
C ILE A 108 18.02 -1.12 4.22
N GLN A 109 17.53 -2.02 5.06
CA GLN A 109 16.38 -1.78 5.94
C GLN A 109 16.62 -0.59 6.87
N ASP A 110 17.82 -0.46 7.46
CA ASP A 110 18.17 0.67 8.31
C ASP A 110 18.14 1.99 7.56
N TYR A 111 18.74 2.06 6.36
CA TYR A 111 18.71 3.25 5.51
C TYR A 111 17.28 3.60 5.08
N PHE A 112 16.51 2.61 4.67
CA PHE A 112 15.13 2.80 4.24
C PHE A 112 14.25 3.32 5.38
N ARG A 113 14.37 2.71 6.57
CA ARG A 113 13.65 3.12 7.78
C ARG A 113 13.93 4.58 8.12
N ASN A 114 15.18 4.97 8.21
CA ASN A 114 15.56 6.33 8.54
C ASN A 114 15.15 7.34 7.46
N ALA A 115 15.13 6.94 6.19
CA ALA A 115 14.61 7.76 5.10
C ALA A 115 13.08 7.95 5.20
N CYS A 116 12.31 6.89 5.47
CA CYS A 116 10.86 6.99 5.67
C CYS A 116 10.51 7.91 6.84
N LEU A 117 11.14 7.71 8.00
CA LEU A 117 10.89 8.53 9.19
C LEU A 117 11.22 10.01 8.95
N LEU A 118 12.35 10.31 8.26
CA LEU A 118 12.69 11.67 7.87
C LEU A 118 11.63 12.31 6.97
N LEU A 119 11.12 11.55 5.98
CA LEU A 119 10.13 12.04 5.03
C LEU A 119 8.74 12.21 5.66
N MET A 120 8.36 11.37 6.61
CA MET A 120 7.12 11.48 7.36
C MET A 120 7.07 12.70 8.30
N ASP A 121 8.22 13.19 8.74
CA ASP A 121 8.33 14.39 9.61
C ASP A 121 8.19 15.71 8.83
N GLN A 122 8.17 15.67 7.49
CA GLN A 122 8.12 16.89 6.70
C GLN A 122 6.74 17.55 6.71
N PRO A 123 6.64 18.87 6.98
CA PRO A 123 5.34 19.57 6.97
C PRO A 123 4.62 19.53 5.64
N GLU A 124 5.35 19.56 4.53
CA GLU A 124 4.83 19.45 3.16
C GLU A 124 4.51 18.01 2.74
N GLY A 125 4.92 17.05 3.57
CA GLY A 125 4.90 15.62 3.24
C GLY A 125 6.12 15.20 2.42
N GLY A 126 6.45 13.91 2.48
CA GLY A 126 7.47 13.29 1.65
C GLY A 126 6.90 12.06 0.96
N THR A 127 7.61 11.55 -0.05
CA THR A 127 7.16 10.41 -0.85
C THR A 127 8.25 9.34 -0.95
N ILE A 128 7.88 8.11 -1.31
CA ILE A 128 8.86 7.04 -1.56
C ILE A 128 9.82 7.44 -2.70
N VAL A 129 9.38 8.25 -3.64
CA VAL A 129 10.22 8.75 -4.75
C VAL A 129 11.34 9.65 -4.22
N ASP A 130 11.12 10.36 -3.12
CA ASP A 130 12.12 11.25 -2.52
C ASP A 130 13.25 10.50 -1.80
N ILE A 131 13.06 9.22 -1.48
CA ILE A 131 14.09 8.40 -0.79
C ILE A 131 15.42 8.46 -1.53
N MET A 132 15.38 8.31 -2.86
CA MET A 132 16.60 8.37 -3.67
C MET A 132 17.32 9.71 -3.56
N ARG A 133 16.57 10.81 -3.55
CA ARG A 133 17.14 12.15 -3.45
C ARG A 133 17.81 12.40 -2.11
N LEU A 134 17.36 11.79 -1.03
CA LEU A 134 18.01 11.90 0.28
C LEU A 134 19.45 11.38 0.26
N PHE A 135 19.77 10.43 -0.62
CA PHE A 135 21.09 9.82 -0.71
C PHE A 135 21.95 10.38 -1.85
N THR A 136 21.37 11.09 -2.81
CA THR A 136 22.05 11.58 -4.02
C THR A 136 22.08 13.10 -4.17
N ASP A 137 21.26 13.84 -3.42
CA ASP A 137 21.15 15.30 -3.45
C ASP A 137 21.36 15.84 -2.03
N GLU A 138 22.58 16.25 -1.73
CA GLU A 138 22.97 16.71 -0.40
C GLU A 138 22.17 17.94 0.06
N ALA A 139 21.91 18.89 -0.85
CA ALA A 139 21.14 20.09 -0.52
C ALA A 139 19.69 19.74 -0.16
N PHE A 140 19.09 18.79 -0.87
CA PHE A 140 17.77 18.27 -0.57
C PHE A 140 17.75 17.58 0.81
N ALA A 141 18.69 16.68 1.05
CA ALA A 141 18.79 15.96 2.32
C ALA A 141 18.95 16.94 3.50
N GLU A 142 19.84 17.94 3.40
CA GLU A 142 20.03 18.94 4.44
C GLU A 142 18.80 19.79 4.71
N ALA A 143 18.06 20.16 3.67
CA ALA A 143 16.80 20.89 3.83
C ALA A 143 15.78 20.07 4.63
N LYS A 144 15.68 18.75 4.36
CA LYS A 144 14.77 17.84 5.08
C LYS A 144 15.22 17.56 6.52
N ILE A 145 16.50 17.33 6.75
CA ILE A 145 17.08 17.07 8.08
C ILE A 145 16.84 18.24 9.04
N ARG A 146 16.82 19.49 8.56
CA ARG A 146 16.53 20.67 9.41
C ARG A 146 15.15 20.65 10.05
N ASN A 147 14.17 19.99 9.42
CA ASN A 147 12.80 19.90 9.91
C ASN A 147 12.56 18.66 10.80
N LEU A 148 13.59 17.83 10.99
CA LEU A 148 13.47 16.56 11.70
C LEU A 148 13.22 16.78 13.19
N LYS A 149 12.17 16.20 13.74
CA LYS A 149 11.77 16.34 15.14
C LYS A 149 12.35 15.24 16.02
N ASP A 150 12.42 14.01 15.50
CA ASP A 150 12.95 12.87 16.25
C ASP A 150 14.46 12.97 16.42
N PRO A 151 14.98 13.08 17.68
CA PRO A 151 16.41 13.24 17.95
C PRO A 151 17.23 11.99 17.59
N VAL A 152 16.64 10.79 17.60
CA VAL A 152 17.32 9.55 17.25
C VAL A 152 17.55 9.50 15.75
N VAL A 153 16.52 9.76 14.96
CA VAL A 153 16.60 9.84 13.50
C VAL A 153 17.52 10.98 13.07
N ALA A 154 17.44 12.15 13.76
CA ALA A 154 18.35 13.27 13.52
C ALA A 154 19.82 12.91 13.81
N SER A 155 20.08 12.16 14.88
CA SER A 155 21.41 11.66 15.21
C SER A 155 21.94 10.70 14.15
N TRP A 156 21.09 9.81 13.65
CA TRP A 156 21.46 8.87 12.58
C TRP A 156 21.90 9.63 11.32
N TRP A 157 21.12 10.60 10.85
CA TRP A 157 21.46 11.40 9.66
C TRP A 157 22.73 12.25 9.85
N ASN A 158 22.85 12.93 10.99
CA ASN A 158 23.93 13.88 11.23
C ASN A 158 25.26 13.23 11.65
N ARG A 159 25.22 12.05 12.29
CA ARG A 159 26.43 11.37 12.79
C ARG A 159 26.74 10.11 11.99
N THR A 160 25.77 9.23 11.83
CA THR A 160 25.99 7.95 11.15
C THR A 160 26.16 8.17 9.65
N TYR A 161 25.14 8.72 8.98
CA TYR A 161 25.17 8.89 7.53
C TYR A 161 26.19 9.94 7.06
N LYS A 162 26.20 11.15 7.66
CA LYS A 162 27.19 12.18 7.29
C LYS A 162 28.63 11.81 7.67
N GLY A 163 28.82 11.02 8.73
CA GLY A 163 30.12 10.53 9.17
C GLY A 163 30.70 9.40 8.31
N MET A 164 29.91 8.84 7.38
CA MET A 164 30.39 7.79 6.47
C MET A 164 31.39 8.36 5.46
N GLY A 165 32.46 7.60 5.21
CA GLY A 165 33.43 7.92 4.16
C GLY A 165 32.84 7.77 2.75
N ASP A 166 33.43 8.47 1.79
CA ASP A 166 33.01 8.45 0.37
C ASP A 166 32.98 7.05 -0.21
N ARG A 167 33.93 6.18 0.18
CA ARG A 167 33.97 4.79 -0.26
C ARG A 167 32.74 4.02 0.19
N GLU A 168 32.32 4.18 1.42
CA GLU A 168 31.17 3.48 1.99
C GLU A 168 29.87 3.98 1.35
N LYS A 169 29.73 5.28 1.11
CA LYS A 169 28.61 5.88 0.37
C LYS A 169 28.55 5.35 -1.06
N ALA A 170 29.69 5.26 -1.74
CA ALA A 170 29.79 4.72 -3.09
C ALA A 170 29.41 3.24 -3.19
N GLU A 171 29.52 2.48 -2.12
CA GLU A 171 29.05 1.09 -2.07
C GLU A 171 27.54 0.99 -1.85
N ILE A 172 26.95 1.78 -0.94
CA ILE A 172 25.54 1.61 -0.55
C ILE A 172 24.55 2.32 -1.49
N ILE A 173 24.89 3.49 -2.02
CA ILE A 173 24.00 4.29 -2.87
C ILE A 173 23.53 3.51 -4.10
N PRO A 174 24.40 2.80 -4.88
CA PRO A 174 23.96 1.99 -6.01
C PRO A 174 22.99 0.87 -5.63
N PHE A 175 23.14 0.28 -4.44
CA PHE A 175 22.19 -0.73 -3.94
C PHE A 175 20.81 -0.13 -3.70
N ILE A 176 20.75 1.04 -3.07
CA ILE A 176 19.49 1.76 -2.87
C ILE A 176 18.90 2.14 -4.24
N GLN A 177 19.71 2.66 -5.17
CA GLN A 177 19.26 3.00 -6.51
C GLN A 177 18.67 1.81 -7.26
N ALA A 178 19.30 0.66 -7.20
CA ALA A 178 18.81 -0.53 -7.88
C ALA A 178 17.43 -0.99 -7.38
N LYS A 179 17.05 -0.70 -6.13
CA LYS A 179 15.78 -1.10 -5.52
C LYS A 179 14.67 -0.06 -5.71
N PHE A 180 15.00 1.22 -5.63
CA PHE A 180 14.02 2.29 -5.73
C PHE A 180 13.95 2.94 -7.12
N GLY A 181 14.99 2.73 -7.95
CA GLY A 181 15.05 3.24 -9.32
C GLY A 181 13.82 2.90 -10.17
N PRO A 182 13.36 1.65 -10.22
CA PRO A 182 12.15 1.28 -10.96
C PRO A 182 10.91 2.10 -10.57
N PHE A 183 10.78 2.47 -9.31
CA PHE A 183 9.63 3.26 -8.82
C PHE A 183 9.76 4.75 -9.13
N THR A 184 10.98 5.25 -9.34
CA THR A 184 11.23 6.65 -9.68
C THR A 184 11.25 6.89 -11.19
N THR A 185 11.68 5.91 -11.97
CA THR A 185 11.76 6.00 -13.45
C THR A 185 10.46 5.63 -14.14
N GLY A 186 9.68 4.69 -13.57
CA GLY A 186 8.40 4.27 -14.09
C GLY A 186 7.35 5.38 -13.98
N VAL A 187 6.84 5.87 -15.12
CA VAL A 187 5.89 7.00 -15.17
C VAL A 187 4.61 6.69 -14.39
N TYR A 188 4.06 5.49 -14.56
CA TYR A 188 2.83 5.06 -13.87
C TYR A 188 2.99 5.13 -12.35
N VAL A 189 4.00 4.43 -11.81
CA VAL A 189 4.26 4.38 -10.38
C VAL A 189 4.57 5.75 -9.82
N ARG A 190 5.52 6.45 -10.45
CA ARG A 190 5.97 7.77 -9.99
C ARG A 190 4.82 8.77 -9.87
N ASN A 191 3.90 8.79 -10.82
CA ASN A 191 2.77 9.71 -10.81
C ASN A 191 1.73 9.36 -9.72
N ILE A 192 1.72 8.13 -9.23
CA ILE A 192 0.83 7.67 -8.17
C ILE A 192 1.46 7.88 -6.79
N ILE A 193 2.64 7.26 -6.55
CA ILE A 193 3.29 7.27 -5.22
C ILE A 193 4.18 8.50 -4.98
N GLY A 194 4.41 9.33 -5.99
CA GLY A 194 5.19 10.56 -5.90
C GLY A 194 4.37 11.81 -5.58
N GLN A 195 3.06 11.68 -5.36
CA GLN A 195 2.21 12.78 -4.89
C GLN A 195 2.28 12.86 -3.37
N PRO A 196 2.67 14.01 -2.76
CA PRO A 196 2.80 14.14 -1.30
C PRO A 196 1.48 13.92 -0.56
N LYS A 197 0.35 14.22 -1.21
CA LYS A 197 -1.00 14.01 -0.69
C LYS A 197 -1.72 12.95 -1.51
N SER A 198 -2.31 11.98 -0.82
CA SER A 198 -3.21 11.00 -1.43
C SER A 198 -4.51 11.67 -1.85
N ALA A 199 -5.08 11.21 -2.96
CA ALA A 199 -6.35 11.73 -3.48
C ALA A 199 -7.52 11.45 -2.54
N PHE A 200 -7.42 10.42 -1.71
CA PHE A 200 -8.40 10.10 -0.66
C PHE A 200 -7.69 9.43 0.53
N LYS A 201 -8.31 9.53 1.70
CA LYS A 201 -7.88 8.83 2.90
C LYS A 201 -8.62 7.51 3.02
N MET A 202 -7.90 6.39 3.05
CA MET A 202 -8.50 5.05 3.13
C MET A 202 -9.41 4.90 4.36
N TYR A 203 -8.99 5.42 5.52
CA TYR A 203 -9.81 5.39 6.74
C TYR A 203 -11.15 6.09 6.54
N ASP A 204 -11.16 7.30 5.97
CA ASP A 204 -12.37 8.09 5.74
C ASP A 204 -13.28 7.41 4.70
N ALA A 205 -12.70 6.90 3.62
CA ALA A 205 -13.43 6.15 2.60
C ALA A 205 -14.14 4.91 3.20
N MET A 206 -13.45 4.19 4.07
CA MET A 206 -14.03 3.04 4.77
C MET A 206 -15.15 3.45 5.72
N GLN A 207 -15.01 4.55 6.48
CA GLN A 207 -16.03 5.03 7.40
C GLN A 207 -17.26 5.65 6.69
N GLN A 208 -17.06 6.17 5.48
CA GLN A 208 -18.11 6.72 4.63
C GLN A 208 -18.78 5.68 3.72
N LYS A 209 -18.44 4.39 3.88
CA LYS A 209 -18.97 3.30 3.04
C LYS A 209 -18.67 3.49 1.54
N LYS A 210 -17.56 4.14 1.19
CA LYS A 210 -17.16 4.28 -0.21
C LYS A 210 -16.87 2.92 -0.85
N ILE A 211 -17.08 2.86 -2.15
CA ILE A 211 -16.74 1.71 -3.00
C ILE A 211 -15.50 2.07 -3.78
N ILE A 212 -14.41 1.34 -3.51
CA ILE A 212 -13.11 1.57 -4.12
C ILE A 212 -12.86 0.45 -5.12
N LEU A 213 -12.89 0.77 -6.40
CA LEU A 213 -12.62 -0.18 -7.49
C LEU A 213 -11.22 0.07 -8.04
N MET A 214 -10.33 -0.91 -7.88
CA MET A 214 -8.91 -0.82 -8.22
C MET A 214 -8.63 -1.67 -9.46
N ASN A 215 -8.60 -1.04 -10.63
CA ASN A 215 -8.12 -1.67 -11.85
C ASN A 215 -6.59 -1.63 -11.88
N LEU A 216 -5.97 -2.75 -11.60
CA LEU A 216 -4.51 -2.93 -11.59
C LEU A 216 -4.03 -3.74 -12.79
N ALA A 217 -4.71 -3.65 -13.93
CA ALA A 217 -4.42 -4.42 -15.14
C ALA A 217 -2.93 -4.36 -15.52
N LYS A 218 -2.29 -5.51 -15.52
CA LYS A 218 -0.83 -5.70 -15.73
C LYS A 218 -0.36 -5.35 -17.14
N GLY A 219 -1.27 -5.37 -18.11
CA GLY A 219 -0.96 -5.22 -19.54
C GLY A 219 -0.31 -3.90 -19.94
N ILE A 220 -0.55 -2.83 -19.18
CA ILE A 220 -0.07 -1.48 -19.50
C ILE A 220 1.09 -1.08 -18.61
N SER A 221 1.01 -1.36 -17.32
CA SER A 221 1.95 -0.87 -16.29
C SER A 221 3.03 -1.89 -15.89
N GLY A 222 2.86 -3.15 -16.29
CA GLY A 222 3.72 -4.26 -15.90
C GLY A 222 3.34 -4.91 -14.56
N GLU A 223 3.78 -6.15 -14.38
CA GLU A 223 3.42 -6.96 -13.21
C GLU A 223 3.94 -6.39 -11.89
N GLU A 224 5.20 -5.95 -11.86
CA GLU A 224 5.84 -5.40 -10.66
C GLU A 224 5.12 -4.13 -10.16
N THR A 225 4.69 -3.27 -11.09
CA THR A 225 3.92 -2.06 -10.76
C THR A 225 2.56 -2.41 -10.16
N SER A 226 1.85 -3.36 -10.78
CA SER A 226 0.55 -3.86 -10.30
C SER A 226 0.68 -4.44 -8.88
N LYS A 227 1.69 -5.28 -8.65
CA LYS A 227 1.97 -5.88 -7.32
C LYS A 227 2.28 -4.82 -6.27
N LEU A 228 3.15 -3.84 -6.59
CA LEU A 228 3.50 -2.77 -5.66
C LEU A 228 2.27 -1.96 -5.24
N ILE A 229 1.51 -1.45 -6.20
CA ILE A 229 0.32 -0.64 -5.91
C ILE A 229 -0.73 -1.44 -5.14
N GLY A 230 -0.97 -2.68 -5.53
CA GLY A 230 -1.90 -3.55 -4.80
C GLY A 230 -1.46 -3.85 -3.37
N LYS A 231 -0.16 -4.07 -3.11
CA LYS A 231 0.39 -4.22 -1.75
C LYS A 231 0.24 -2.93 -0.93
N ILE A 232 0.49 -1.75 -1.50
CA ILE A 232 0.28 -0.46 -0.83
C ILE A 232 -1.18 -0.30 -0.42
N ILE A 233 -2.13 -0.63 -1.30
CA ILE A 233 -3.56 -0.51 -1.00
C ILE A 233 -3.98 -1.51 0.08
N ALA A 234 -3.56 -2.77 -0.01
CA ALA A 234 -3.84 -3.78 1.00
C ALA A 234 -3.30 -3.35 2.38
N MET A 235 -2.08 -2.79 2.41
CA MET A 235 -1.48 -2.20 3.61
C MET A 235 -2.32 -1.02 4.14
N GLN A 236 -2.74 -0.09 3.29
CA GLN A 236 -3.57 1.06 3.72
C GLN A 236 -4.94 0.64 4.27
N VAL A 237 -5.59 -0.38 3.67
CA VAL A 237 -6.83 -0.96 4.21
C VAL A 237 -6.59 -1.56 5.59
N LYS A 238 -5.50 -2.32 5.75
CA LYS A 238 -5.06 -2.89 7.02
C LYS A 238 -4.88 -1.82 8.10
N LEU A 239 -4.05 -0.82 7.83
CA LEU A 239 -3.75 0.27 8.76
C LEU A 239 -5.01 1.04 9.14
N SER A 240 -5.89 1.29 8.17
CA SER A 240 -7.18 1.95 8.40
C SER A 240 -8.12 1.12 9.26
N ALA A 241 -8.11 -0.20 9.11
CA ALA A 241 -8.86 -1.09 10.00
C ALA A 241 -8.32 -1.06 11.43
N LEU A 242 -6.98 -1.12 11.61
CA LEU A 242 -6.35 -1.05 12.93
C LEU A 242 -6.63 0.28 13.65
N LYS A 243 -6.69 1.40 12.93
CA LYS A 243 -7.08 2.71 13.51
C LYS A 243 -8.47 2.67 14.17
N ARG A 244 -9.36 1.76 13.76
CA ARG A 244 -10.68 1.57 14.36
C ARG A 244 -10.62 0.99 15.78
N ALA A 245 -9.46 0.53 16.27
CA ALA A 245 -9.28 0.18 17.67
C ALA A 245 -9.53 1.36 18.61
N LYS A 246 -9.32 2.61 18.12
CA LYS A 246 -9.50 3.84 18.88
C LYS A 246 -10.98 4.31 18.98
N ILE A 247 -11.93 3.62 18.32
CA ILE A 247 -13.36 3.93 18.33
C ILE A 247 -14.17 2.74 18.87
N GLU A 248 -15.34 3.02 19.45
CA GLU A 248 -16.24 1.98 19.98
C GLU A 248 -16.68 1.01 18.87
N GLU A 249 -16.89 -0.26 19.22
CA GLU A 249 -17.25 -1.29 18.24
C GLU A 249 -18.53 -0.98 17.47
N LYS A 250 -19.52 -0.35 18.13
CA LYS A 250 -20.79 0.03 17.51
C LYS A 250 -20.64 1.07 16.39
N ASP A 251 -19.59 1.92 16.47
CA ASP A 251 -19.32 3.02 15.52
C ASP A 251 -18.40 2.59 14.38
N ARG A 252 -17.87 1.34 14.43
CA ARG A 252 -17.05 0.78 13.37
C ARG A 252 -17.91 0.39 12.18
N VAL A 253 -17.76 1.08 11.07
CA VAL A 253 -18.50 0.78 9.83
C VAL A 253 -17.94 -0.48 9.17
N PRO A 254 -18.77 -1.49 8.83
CA PRO A 254 -18.31 -2.65 8.07
C PRO A 254 -17.69 -2.24 6.72
N HIS A 255 -16.56 -2.85 6.40
CA HIS A 255 -15.91 -2.71 5.10
C HIS A 255 -15.41 -4.07 4.64
N TYR A 256 -15.49 -4.36 3.34
CA TYR A 256 -14.99 -5.59 2.76
C TYR A 256 -13.80 -5.31 1.85
N LEU A 257 -12.82 -6.19 1.89
CA LEU A 257 -11.69 -6.19 0.97
C LEU A 257 -11.80 -7.43 0.08
N TYR A 258 -12.11 -7.21 -1.19
CA TYR A 258 -12.12 -8.22 -2.23
C TYR A 258 -10.77 -8.24 -2.93
N VAL A 259 -10.12 -9.40 -2.99
CA VAL A 259 -8.81 -9.53 -3.63
C VAL A 259 -8.82 -10.79 -4.50
N ASP A 260 -8.82 -10.59 -5.81
CA ASP A 260 -8.56 -11.68 -6.74
C ASP A 260 -7.03 -11.89 -6.89
N GLU A 261 -6.61 -13.12 -7.14
CA GLU A 261 -5.19 -13.51 -7.14
C GLU A 261 -4.45 -13.02 -5.87
N PHE A 262 -5.04 -13.34 -4.72
CA PHE A 262 -4.66 -12.84 -3.38
C PHE A 262 -3.16 -12.97 -3.07
N GLN A 263 -2.49 -14.03 -3.53
CA GLN A 263 -1.07 -14.27 -3.32
C GLN A 263 -0.17 -13.11 -3.80
N ASN A 264 -0.62 -12.31 -4.78
CA ASN A 264 0.16 -11.21 -5.33
C ASN A 264 0.27 -10.00 -4.38
N TYR A 265 -0.66 -9.88 -3.42
CA TYR A 265 -0.85 -8.65 -2.64
C TYR A 265 -0.70 -8.84 -1.13
N VAL A 266 -0.57 -10.06 -0.67
CA VAL A 266 -0.50 -10.39 0.75
C VAL A 266 0.92 -10.29 1.27
N SER A 267 1.03 -9.80 2.51
CA SER A 267 2.24 -9.81 3.31
C SER A 267 2.06 -10.70 4.55
N GLN A 268 3.15 -11.16 5.18
CA GLN A 268 3.07 -11.88 6.45
C GLN A 268 2.36 -11.05 7.52
N SER A 269 2.54 -9.73 7.51
CA SER A 269 1.79 -8.83 8.38
C SER A 269 0.28 -8.88 8.14
N PHE A 270 -0.16 -9.33 6.97
CA PHE A 270 -1.57 -9.53 6.64
C PHE A 270 -2.18 -10.77 7.31
N GLU A 271 -1.36 -11.78 7.66
CA GLU A 271 -1.83 -12.96 8.44
C GLU A 271 -2.36 -12.54 9.81
N SER A 272 -1.70 -11.59 10.45
CA SER A 272 -2.15 -11.05 11.75
C SER A 272 -3.54 -10.41 11.63
N ILE A 273 -3.82 -9.80 10.49
CA ILE A 273 -5.14 -9.22 10.19
C ILE A 273 -6.22 -10.28 9.99
N LEU A 274 -5.91 -11.41 9.36
CA LEU A 274 -6.88 -12.49 9.18
C LEU A 274 -7.47 -12.94 10.54
N SER A 275 -6.65 -12.97 11.58
CA SER A 275 -7.09 -13.33 12.93
C SER A 275 -7.84 -12.21 13.65
N GLU A 276 -7.54 -10.94 13.37
CA GLU A 276 -8.03 -9.79 14.13
C GLU A 276 -8.97 -8.85 13.39
N ALA A 277 -8.96 -8.83 12.05
CA ALA A 277 -9.70 -7.89 11.22
C ALA A 277 -11.21 -7.84 11.53
N ARG A 278 -11.77 -8.97 11.96
CA ARG A 278 -13.17 -9.06 12.37
C ARG A 278 -13.50 -8.11 13.52
N LYS A 279 -12.60 -7.94 14.49
CA LYS A 279 -12.76 -7.01 15.61
C LYS A 279 -12.91 -5.57 15.12
N TYR A 280 -12.25 -5.26 13.98
CA TYR A 280 -12.26 -3.93 13.39
C TYR A 280 -13.28 -3.76 12.26
N ARG A 281 -14.23 -4.70 12.15
CA ARG A 281 -15.25 -4.69 11.10
C ARG A 281 -14.68 -4.67 9.68
N LEU A 282 -13.54 -5.34 9.45
CA LEU A 282 -12.99 -5.61 8.13
C LEU A 282 -13.26 -7.06 7.75
N GLY A 283 -14.00 -7.28 6.67
CA GLY A 283 -14.23 -8.59 6.05
C GLY A 283 -13.28 -8.79 4.87
N LEU A 284 -12.79 -10.01 4.69
CA LEU A 284 -11.94 -10.37 3.54
C LEU A 284 -12.69 -11.36 2.66
N VAL A 285 -12.69 -11.10 1.36
CA VAL A 285 -13.17 -12.01 0.32
C VAL A 285 -11.99 -12.21 -0.63
N VAL A 286 -11.29 -13.32 -0.48
CA VAL A 286 -10.05 -13.56 -1.18
C VAL A 286 -10.11 -14.81 -2.02
N ALA A 287 -9.51 -14.74 -3.20
CA ALA A 287 -9.48 -15.86 -4.14
C ALA A 287 -8.08 -16.14 -4.65
N HIS A 288 -7.75 -17.43 -4.83
CA HIS A 288 -6.56 -17.86 -5.54
C HIS A 288 -6.74 -19.25 -6.16
N GLN A 289 -5.78 -19.70 -6.96
CA GLN A 289 -5.95 -20.89 -7.78
C GLN A 289 -5.56 -22.19 -7.07
N TYR A 290 -4.45 -22.22 -6.32
CA TYR A 290 -3.95 -23.38 -5.59
C TYR A 290 -3.03 -23.00 -4.43
N THR A 291 -3.03 -23.80 -3.38
CA THR A 291 -2.35 -23.51 -2.09
C THR A 291 -0.84 -23.35 -2.19
N ASP A 292 -0.19 -24.01 -3.17
CA ASP A 292 1.26 -23.90 -3.34
C ASP A 292 1.74 -22.51 -3.76
N GLN A 293 0.84 -21.67 -4.32
CA GLN A 293 1.14 -20.27 -4.60
C GLN A 293 1.46 -19.48 -3.32
N LEU A 294 0.76 -19.77 -2.23
CA LEU A 294 1.00 -19.10 -0.93
C LEU A 294 2.34 -19.52 -0.34
N LYS A 295 2.70 -20.81 -0.45
CA LYS A 295 4.01 -21.30 0.03
C LYS A 295 5.19 -20.69 -0.72
N GLN A 296 5.05 -20.40 -2.02
CA GLN A 296 6.08 -19.76 -2.83
C GLN A 296 6.33 -18.31 -2.42
N GLU A 297 5.31 -17.63 -1.92
CA GLU A 297 5.39 -16.26 -1.39
C GLU A 297 5.77 -16.23 0.12
N GLY A 298 6.07 -17.39 0.72
CA GLY A 298 6.47 -17.49 2.14
C GLY A 298 5.31 -17.35 3.14
N LEU A 299 4.08 -17.64 2.69
CA LEU A 299 2.85 -17.57 3.47
C LEU A 299 2.32 -18.96 3.84
#